data_15719e35c901e5678c3501818c9e7e51
#
_entry.id   15719e35c901e5678c3501818c9e7e51
#
_cell.length_a   1.000
_cell.length_b   1.000
_cell.length_c   1.000
_cell.angle_alpha   90.00
_cell.angle_beta   90.00
_cell.angle_gamma   90.00
#
_symmetry.space_group_name_H-M   'P 1'
#
loop_
_entity.id
_entity.type
_entity.pdbx_description
1 polymer ?
#
loop_
_entity_poly.entity_id
_entity_poly.type
_entity_poly.pdbx_seq_one_letter_code
_entity_poly.pdbx_strand_id
1 'polypeptide(L)'
;GGTPILDYLVEKDDFLPKKGQKIFKAGQTLKAGSHDALTFSLWEGDIQNPIEDNRYIGTYEIPGTSFEDGIIPTGAEIICEYEMSDSGAIHLGVSIPCVGADFGNRNFYARQDIDLSDTDRIADSGQKMLERIEEMTEKVDDPKLEKAREKAAKAASINSQAYDQEDAQEASNELLEAKKLVAQARKEHIKEIRQIDLNSCANFFNERVRQYAKPSEADAFDNLTKAAQRSIDRNDPDFENQLSELKGKNFDILWRQDWFVVDWFNMMI
;
A
#
# COMPACT_ATOMS: atom_id res chain seq x y z
N GLY A 1 -8.61 7.88 7.83
CA GLY A 1 -7.18 7.93 7.62
C GLY A 1 -6.91 8.33 6.19
N GLY A 2 -5.89 9.17 5.96
CA GLY A 2 -5.52 9.56 4.60
C GLY A 2 -4.93 8.36 3.82
N THR A 3 -5.08 8.39 2.51
CA THR A 3 -4.44 7.40 1.63
C THR A 3 -2.92 7.59 1.70
N PRO A 4 -2.13 6.53 1.93
CA PRO A 4 -0.67 6.64 1.93
C PRO A 4 -0.17 7.07 0.54
N ILE A 5 0.80 7.98 0.53
CA ILE A 5 1.44 8.47 -0.68
C ILE A 5 2.82 7.82 -0.75
N LEU A 6 3.12 7.14 -1.86
CA LEU A 6 4.46 6.66 -2.16
C LEU A 6 5.22 7.71 -2.97
N ASP A 7 6.48 7.93 -2.64
CA ASP A 7 7.41 8.74 -3.41
C ASP A 7 8.80 8.08 -3.42
N TYR A 8 9.52 8.20 -4.53
CA TYR A 8 10.87 7.67 -4.62
C TYR A 8 11.87 8.54 -3.86
N LEU A 9 12.66 7.92 -3.00
CA LEU A 9 13.89 8.51 -2.48
C LEU A 9 15.04 8.27 -3.46
N VAL A 10 15.14 7.03 -3.95
CA VAL A 10 16.15 6.59 -4.92
C VAL A 10 15.44 5.81 -6.01
N GLU A 11 15.70 6.16 -7.27
CA GLU A 11 15.14 5.48 -8.43
C GLU A 11 16.08 4.37 -8.92
N LYS A 12 15.52 3.43 -9.67
CA LYS A 12 16.32 2.45 -10.39
C LYS A 12 17.25 3.20 -11.35
N ASP A 13 18.51 2.81 -11.41
CA ASP A 13 19.56 3.42 -12.25
C ASP A 13 20.17 4.73 -11.69
N ASP A 14 19.77 5.19 -10.52
CA ASP A 14 20.49 6.27 -9.83
C ASP A 14 21.90 5.82 -9.43
N PHE A 15 22.85 6.74 -9.57
CA PHE A 15 24.21 6.50 -9.08
C PHE A 15 24.25 6.57 -7.55
N LEU A 16 24.91 5.58 -6.94
CA LEU A 16 25.17 5.55 -5.51
C LEU A 16 26.62 6.00 -5.21
N PRO A 17 26.89 6.60 -4.04
CA PRO A 17 25.93 6.99 -3.00
C PRO A 17 25.04 8.15 -3.46
N LYS A 18 23.75 8.11 -3.07
CA LYS A 18 22.80 9.19 -3.35
C LYS A 18 22.34 9.83 -2.06
N LYS A 19 22.35 11.16 -2.02
CA LYS A 19 21.78 11.98 -0.95
C LYS A 19 20.70 12.88 -1.52
N GLY A 20 19.70 13.17 -0.72
CA GLY A 20 18.65 14.09 -1.10
C GLY A 20 17.77 14.51 0.05
N GLN A 21 16.80 15.33 -0.30
CA GLN A 21 15.80 15.84 0.62
C GLN A 21 14.43 15.76 -0.04
N LYS A 22 13.42 15.31 0.72
CA LYS A 22 12.02 15.33 0.33
C LYS A 22 11.20 16.07 1.36
N ILE A 23 10.17 16.78 0.92
CA ILE A 23 9.24 17.48 1.80
C ILE A 23 7.90 16.77 1.72
N PHE A 24 7.44 16.27 2.84
CA PHE A 24 6.13 15.65 3.00
C PHE A 24 5.21 16.56 3.81
N LYS A 25 3.92 16.23 3.84
CA LYS A 25 2.91 16.90 4.67
C LYS A 25 2.39 15.91 5.70
N ALA A 26 2.25 16.36 6.94
CA ALA A 26 1.67 15.55 8.00
C ALA A 26 0.23 15.14 7.65
N GLY A 27 -0.04 13.84 7.61
CA GLY A 27 -1.37 13.30 7.29
C GLY A 27 -2.36 13.39 8.46
N GLN A 28 -1.87 13.63 9.66
CA GLN A 28 -2.67 13.77 10.89
C GLN A 28 -2.03 14.76 11.84
N THR A 29 -2.82 15.23 12.79
CA THR A 29 -2.31 16.10 13.87
C THR A 29 -1.65 15.26 14.95
N LEU A 30 -0.44 15.62 15.35
CA LEU A 30 0.30 15.00 16.45
C LEU A 30 0.57 16.01 17.56
N LYS A 31 0.22 15.66 18.81
CA LYS A 31 0.42 16.51 20.00
C LYS A 31 1.64 16.03 20.78
N ALA A 32 2.41 16.98 21.34
CA ALA A 32 3.46 16.66 22.29
C ALA A 32 2.91 15.82 23.45
N GLY A 33 3.67 14.80 23.84
CA GLY A 33 3.32 13.87 24.92
C GLY A 33 2.22 12.86 24.58
N SER A 34 1.63 12.85 23.36
CA SER A 34 0.67 11.84 22.97
C SER A 34 1.34 10.50 22.60
N HIS A 35 0.56 9.42 22.69
CA HIS A 35 1.00 8.09 22.22
C HIS A 35 0.83 7.90 20.71
N ASP A 36 0.17 8.84 20.03
CA ASP A 36 0.09 8.82 18.59
C ASP A 36 1.48 9.04 17.95
N ALA A 37 1.67 8.61 16.71
CA ALA A 37 2.94 8.74 16.00
C ALA A 37 2.73 9.16 14.54
N LEU A 38 3.69 9.90 14.00
CA LEU A 38 3.89 10.03 12.57
C LEU A 38 4.77 8.86 12.11
N THR A 39 4.32 8.18 11.07
CA THR A 39 4.94 6.94 10.61
C THR A 39 5.40 7.09 9.16
N PHE A 40 6.66 6.74 8.91
CA PHE A 40 7.28 6.71 7.58
C PHE A 40 7.71 5.28 7.30
N SER A 41 7.06 4.62 6.36
CA SER A 41 7.41 3.26 5.96
C SER A 41 8.25 3.28 4.69
N LEU A 42 9.36 2.56 4.70
CA LEU A 42 10.27 2.41 3.57
C LEU A 42 9.96 1.11 2.86
N TRP A 43 9.96 1.20 1.52
CA TRP A 43 9.68 0.08 0.64
C TRP A 43 10.68 0.05 -0.51
N GLU A 44 11.04 -1.14 -0.96
CA GLU A 44 11.80 -1.37 -2.18
C GLU A 44 10.87 -1.94 -3.23
N GLY A 45 10.75 -1.27 -4.38
CA GLY A 45 9.87 -1.71 -5.47
C GLY A 45 9.46 -0.59 -6.41
N ASP A 46 8.26 -0.69 -6.96
CA ASP A 46 7.71 0.26 -7.92
C ASP A 46 6.46 0.95 -7.33
N ILE A 47 6.41 2.29 -7.38
CA ILE A 47 5.26 3.07 -6.89
C ILE A 47 3.98 2.83 -7.70
N GLN A 48 4.09 2.27 -8.90
CA GLN A 48 2.93 1.89 -9.71
C GLN A 48 2.30 0.57 -9.24
N ASN A 49 3.02 -0.20 -8.44
CA ASN A 49 2.48 -1.40 -7.83
C ASN A 49 1.71 -1.07 -6.55
N PRO A 50 0.72 -1.88 -6.17
CA PRO A 50 0.17 -1.84 -4.81
C PRO A 50 1.28 -1.92 -3.77
N ILE A 51 1.11 -1.22 -2.65
CA ILE A 51 2.13 -1.15 -1.58
C ILE A 51 2.56 -2.55 -1.13
N GLU A 52 1.60 -3.46 -1.04
CA GLU A 52 1.81 -4.84 -0.59
C GLU A 52 2.69 -5.67 -1.53
N ASP A 53 2.79 -5.27 -2.80
CA ASP A 53 3.64 -5.94 -3.80
C ASP A 53 5.11 -5.52 -3.69
N ASN A 54 5.38 -4.45 -2.96
CA ASN A 54 6.73 -3.96 -2.72
C ASN A 54 7.33 -4.64 -1.48
N ARG A 55 8.65 -4.72 -1.46
CA ARG A 55 9.38 -5.25 -0.31
C ARG A 55 9.41 -4.20 0.80
N TYR A 56 8.86 -4.54 1.96
CA TYR A 56 9.00 -3.70 3.14
C TYR A 56 10.44 -3.72 3.66
N ILE A 57 11.02 -2.54 3.90
CA ILE A 57 12.36 -2.38 4.45
C ILE A 57 12.31 -2.06 5.93
N GLY A 58 11.41 -1.18 6.33
CA GLY A 58 11.29 -0.77 7.72
C GLY A 58 10.39 0.44 7.92
N THR A 59 10.18 0.79 9.17
CA THR A 59 9.36 1.94 9.58
C THR A 59 10.16 2.86 10.50
N TYR A 60 10.05 4.16 10.25
CA TYR A 60 10.48 5.20 11.15
C TYR A 60 9.27 5.86 11.80
N GLU A 61 9.18 5.76 13.12
CA GLU A 61 8.08 6.33 13.90
C GLU A 61 8.58 7.50 14.75
N ILE A 62 7.79 8.58 14.75
CA ILE A 62 8.00 9.74 15.59
C ILE A 62 6.77 9.86 16.49
N PRO A 63 6.78 9.29 17.69
CA PRO A 63 5.69 9.42 18.63
C PRO A 63 5.63 10.85 19.21
N GLY A 64 4.45 11.28 19.61
CA GLY A 64 4.27 12.60 20.25
C GLY A 64 5.10 12.77 21.52
N THR A 65 5.51 11.67 22.15
CA THR A 65 6.43 11.68 23.30
C THR A 65 7.88 12.04 22.93
N SER A 66 8.22 12.12 21.64
CA SER A 66 9.58 12.46 21.17
C SER A 66 9.86 13.96 21.16
N PHE A 67 8.89 14.82 21.44
CA PHE A 67 9.07 16.26 21.57
C PHE A 67 8.28 16.80 22.76
N GLU A 68 8.83 17.87 23.39
CA GLU A 68 8.40 18.31 24.71
C GLU A 68 7.21 19.27 24.66
N ASP A 69 7.06 20.03 23.56
CA ASP A 69 6.04 21.08 23.46
C ASP A 69 5.55 21.27 22.02
N GLY A 70 4.32 21.72 21.90
CA GLY A 70 3.71 22.08 20.62
C GLY A 70 2.78 21.03 20.02
N ILE A 71 2.30 21.37 18.84
CA ILE A 71 1.41 20.54 18.01
C ILE A 71 1.93 20.57 16.58
N ILE A 72 2.04 19.41 15.98
CA ILE A 72 2.26 19.26 14.55
C ILE A 72 0.87 19.14 13.91
N PRO A 73 0.35 20.17 13.26
CA PRO A 73 -0.97 20.09 12.64
C PRO A 73 -0.96 19.26 11.36
N THR A 74 -2.09 18.70 10.98
CA THR A 74 -2.28 18.11 9.65
C THR A 74 -1.87 19.13 8.58
N GLY A 75 -1.08 18.68 7.58
CA GLY A 75 -0.53 19.53 6.52
C GLY A 75 0.76 20.26 6.89
N ALA A 76 1.27 20.15 8.12
CA ALA A 76 2.58 20.68 8.49
C ALA A 76 3.69 20.08 7.61
N GLU A 77 4.72 20.87 7.33
CA GLU A 77 5.89 20.41 6.57
C GLU A 77 6.75 19.48 7.41
N ILE A 78 7.15 18.38 6.80
CA ILE A 78 8.06 17.37 7.31
C ILE A 78 9.19 17.26 6.31
N ILE A 79 10.39 17.60 6.75
CA ILE A 79 11.59 17.54 5.93
C ILE A 79 12.26 16.19 6.20
N CYS A 80 12.37 15.37 5.16
CA CYS A 80 13.03 14.08 5.20
C CYS A 80 14.34 14.17 4.43
N GLU A 81 15.47 14.08 5.12
CA GLU A 81 16.80 13.97 4.53
C GLU A 81 17.19 12.50 4.43
N TYR A 82 17.74 12.10 3.30
CA TYR A 82 18.15 10.72 3.10
C TYR A 82 19.51 10.59 2.43
N GLU A 83 20.18 9.51 2.77
CA GLU A 83 21.40 9.06 2.11
C GLU A 83 21.33 7.55 1.90
N MET A 84 21.55 7.10 0.67
CA MET A 84 21.73 5.69 0.34
C MET A 84 23.17 5.45 -0.07
N SER A 85 23.85 4.56 0.66
CA SER A 85 25.25 4.21 0.41
C SER A 85 25.38 3.18 -0.72
N ASP A 86 26.62 2.98 -1.21
CA ASP A 86 26.96 1.94 -2.19
C ASP A 86 26.60 0.52 -1.72
N SER A 87 26.61 0.28 -0.41
CA SER A 87 26.24 -1.00 0.20
C SER A 87 24.73 -1.21 0.32
N GLY A 88 23.91 -0.21 -0.06
CA GLY A 88 22.45 -0.24 0.07
C GLY A 88 21.93 0.12 1.47
N ALA A 89 22.81 0.61 2.37
CA ALA A 89 22.36 1.16 3.65
C ALA A 89 21.67 2.51 3.42
N ILE A 90 20.51 2.71 4.06
CA ILE A 90 19.71 3.92 3.97
C ILE A 90 19.75 4.62 5.33
N HIS A 91 20.18 5.88 5.33
CA HIS A 91 20.12 6.79 6.46
C HIS A 91 18.99 7.76 6.23
N LEU A 92 18.10 7.88 7.20
CA LEU A 92 16.93 8.76 7.14
C LEU A 92 16.92 9.69 8.34
N GLY A 93 16.93 10.99 8.10
CA GLY A 93 16.73 12.04 9.11
C GLY A 93 15.41 12.76 8.85
N VAL A 94 14.70 13.13 9.92
CA VAL A 94 13.44 13.85 9.82
C VAL A 94 13.49 15.09 10.71
N SER A 95 13.19 16.25 10.12
CA SER A 95 13.00 17.50 10.85
C SER A 95 11.60 18.08 10.60
N ILE A 96 11.02 18.70 11.63
CA ILE A 96 9.68 19.27 11.58
C ILE A 96 9.75 20.72 12.06
N PRO A 97 9.82 21.68 11.11
CA PRO A 97 10.09 23.09 11.42
C PRO A 97 9.04 23.74 12.33
N CYS A 98 7.75 23.36 12.23
CA CYS A 98 6.69 24.00 13.00
C CYS A 98 6.81 23.78 14.52
N VAL A 99 7.54 22.76 14.95
CA VAL A 99 7.86 22.49 16.38
C VAL A 99 9.36 22.64 16.65
N GLY A 100 10.15 23.04 15.66
CA GLY A 100 11.60 23.21 15.79
C GLY A 100 12.35 21.93 16.17
N ALA A 101 11.78 20.76 15.87
CA ALA A 101 12.33 19.48 16.30
C ALA A 101 13.07 18.79 15.14
N ASP A 102 14.22 18.19 15.52
CA ASP A 102 15.01 17.29 14.69
C ASP A 102 15.04 15.92 15.38
N PHE A 103 14.54 14.90 14.69
CA PHE A 103 14.37 13.55 15.24
C PHE A 103 15.55 12.62 14.93
N GLY A 104 16.65 13.18 14.46
CA GLY A 104 17.90 12.45 14.23
C GLY A 104 17.84 11.46 13.07
N ASN A 105 18.95 10.73 12.90
CA ASN A 105 19.12 9.79 11.81
C ASN A 105 18.82 8.36 12.26
N ARG A 106 18.03 7.64 11.45
CA ARG A 106 17.78 6.21 11.60
C ARG A 106 18.39 5.46 10.41
N ASN A 107 19.00 4.33 10.70
CA ASN A 107 19.65 3.51 9.69
C ASN A 107 18.75 2.36 9.30
N PHE A 108 18.58 2.16 7.98
CA PHE A 108 17.90 1.02 7.40
C PHE A 108 18.83 0.35 6.41
N TYR A 109 18.79 -0.97 6.38
CA TYR A 109 19.52 -1.75 5.38
C TYR A 109 18.52 -2.36 4.40
N ALA A 110 18.74 -2.16 3.12
CA ALA A 110 17.93 -2.80 2.08
C ALA A 110 18.05 -4.34 2.10
N ARG A 111 19.07 -4.86 2.76
CA ARG A 111 19.29 -6.29 3.00
C ARG A 111 19.51 -6.49 4.51
N GLN A 112 18.44 -6.40 5.29
CA GLN A 112 18.54 -6.80 6.69
C GLN A 112 18.45 -8.32 6.80
N ASP A 113 19.26 -8.86 7.73
CA ASP A 113 18.97 -10.16 8.32
C ASP A 113 17.55 -10.09 8.90
N ILE A 114 16.73 -11.06 8.54
CA ILE A 114 15.35 -11.12 9.01
C ILE A 114 15.42 -11.34 10.52
N ASP A 115 14.81 -10.44 11.25
CA ASP A 115 14.60 -10.67 12.68
C ASP A 115 13.67 -11.89 12.81
N LEU A 116 14.13 -12.90 13.55
CA LEU A 116 13.35 -14.13 13.80
C LEU A 116 11.99 -13.86 14.45
N SER A 117 11.81 -12.68 15.06
CA SER A 117 10.51 -12.20 15.53
C SER A 117 9.52 -11.89 14.39
N ASP A 118 9.98 -11.82 13.13
CA ASP A 118 9.17 -11.48 11.96
C ASP A 118 8.56 -12.71 11.24
N THR A 119 8.75 -13.95 11.73
CA THR A 119 8.21 -15.17 11.08
C THR A 119 6.69 -15.16 10.97
N ASP A 120 5.99 -14.72 11.99
CA ASP A 120 4.52 -14.60 11.98
C ASP A 120 4.07 -13.58 10.93
N ARG A 121 4.83 -12.52 10.73
CA ARG A 121 4.59 -11.50 9.71
C ARG A 121 4.87 -12.02 8.30
N ILE A 122 5.88 -12.87 8.13
CA ILE A 122 6.16 -13.53 6.84
C ILE A 122 5.02 -14.47 6.49
N ALA A 123 4.55 -15.29 7.45
CA ALA A 123 3.43 -16.21 7.27
C ALA A 123 2.14 -15.46 6.91
N ASP A 124 1.79 -14.41 7.65
CA ASP A 124 0.63 -13.55 7.38
C ASP A 124 0.71 -12.89 6.00
N SER A 125 1.89 -12.38 5.63
CA SER A 125 2.13 -11.79 4.31
C SER A 125 2.04 -12.83 3.18
N GLY A 126 2.48 -14.06 3.44
CA GLY A 126 2.33 -15.21 2.54
C GLY A 126 0.86 -15.55 2.31
N GLN A 127 0.07 -15.59 3.38
CA GLN A 127 -1.37 -15.86 3.31
C GLN A 127 -2.11 -14.77 2.53
N LYS A 128 -1.84 -13.51 2.79
CA LYS A 128 -2.41 -12.38 2.03
C LYS A 128 -2.02 -12.42 0.55
N MET A 129 -0.80 -12.87 0.27
CA MET A 129 -0.36 -13.04 -1.13
C MET A 129 -1.13 -14.16 -1.84
N LEU A 130 -1.44 -15.27 -1.15
CA LEU A 130 -2.28 -16.34 -1.70
C LEU A 130 -3.68 -15.84 -2.06
N GLU A 131 -4.32 -15.08 -1.20
CA GLU A 131 -5.63 -14.46 -1.45
C GLU A 131 -5.59 -13.56 -2.69
N ARG A 132 -4.55 -12.73 -2.82
CA ARG A 132 -4.37 -11.86 -3.99
C ARG A 132 -4.12 -12.64 -5.29
N ILE A 133 -3.34 -13.71 -5.23
CA ILE A 133 -3.11 -14.58 -6.40
C ILE A 133 -4.42 -15.23 -6.84
N GLU A 134 -5.26 -15.65 -5.89
CA GLU A 134 -6.57 -16.22 -6.19
C GLU A 134 -7.47 -15.19 -6.89
N GLU A 135 -7.59 -13.97 -6.35
CA GLU A 135 -8.33 -12.88 -7.00
C GLU A 135 -7.82 -12.56 -8.42
N MET A 136 -6.49 -12.62 -8.64
CA MET A 136 -5.92 -12.37 -9.97
C MET A 136 -6.17 -13.54 -10.91
N THR A 137 -6.12 -14.78 -10.43
CA THR A 137 -6.38 -15.99 -11.24
C THR A 137 -7.83 -16.04 -11.72
N GLU A 138 -8.78 -15.45 -10.98
CA GLU A 138 -10.15 -15.29 -11.44
C GLU A 138 -10.29 -14.32 -12.63
N LYS A 139 -9.33 -13.40 -12.79
CA LYS A 139 -9.36 -12.35 -13.82
C LYS A 139 -8.52 -12.69 -15.04
N VAL A 140 -7.36 -13.33 -14.84
CA VAL A 140 -6.39 -13.61 -15.92
C VAL A 140 -5.75 -14.99 -15.73
N ASP A 141 -5.50 -15.66 -16.85
CA ASP A 141 -4.80 -16.94 -16.89
C ASP A 141 -3.34 -16.69 -17.26
N ASP A 142 -2.46 -16.68 -16.26
CA ASP A 142 -1.01 -16.49 -16.46
C ASP A 142 -0.23 -17.52 -15.64
N PRO A 143 0.66 -18.33 -16.27
CA PRO A 143 1.45 -19.34 -15.58
C PRO A 143 2.38 -18.78 -14.48
N LYS A 144 2.66 -17.48 -14.48
CA LYS A 144 3.40 -16.82 -13.40
C LYS A 144 2.61 -16.82 -12.09
N LEU A 145 1.27 -16.77 -12.15
CA LEU A 145 0.43 -16.81 -10.96
C LEU A 145 0.49 -18.16 -10.24
N GLU A 146 0.57 -19.28 -10.99
CA GLU A 146 0.74 -20.60 -10.38
C GLU A 146 2.11 -20.72 -9.68
N LYS A 147 3.19 -20.27 -10.32
CA LYS A 147 4.51 -20.22 -9.69
C LYS A 147 4.55 -19.32 -8.47
N ALA A 148 3.85 -18.17 -8.53
CA ALA A 148 3.74 -17.27 -7.40
C ALA A 148 2.98 -17.92 -6.24
N ARG A 149 1.93 -18.71 -6.53
CA ARG A 149 1.15 -19.47 -5.54
C ARG A 149 2.02 -20.47 -4.80
N GLU A 150 2.82 -21.26 -5.50
CA GLU A 150 3.74 -22.23 -4.88
C GLU A 150 4.71 -21.55 -3.92
N LYS A 151 5.26 -20.41 -4.32
CA LYS A 151 6.20 -19.62 -3.50
C LYS A 151 5.53 -18.96 -2.30
N ALA A 152 4.35 -18.36 -2.50
CA ALA A 152 3.59 -17.77 -1.42
C ALA A 152 3.13 -18.82 -0.39
N ALA A 153 2.77 -20.03 -0.84
CA ALA A 153 2.40 -21.14 0.04
C ALA A 153 3.56 -21.59 0.92
N LYS A 154 4.80 -21.62 0.40
CA LYS A 154 5.98 -21.91 1.21
C LYS A 154 6.18 -20.84 2.29
N ALA A 155 6.07 -19.56 1.93
CA ALA A 155 6.17 -18.46 2.89
C ALA A 155 5.05 -18.51 3.95
N ALA A 156 3.82 -18.82 3.56
CA ALA A 156 2.67 -18.94 4.46
C ALA A 156 2.77 -20.14 5.42
N SER A 157 3.50 -21.20 5.02
CA SER A 157 3.66 -22.41 5.84
C SER A 157 4.73 -22.29 6.91
N ILE A 158 5.45 -21.16 6.95
CA ILE A 158 6.46 -20.97 7.99
C ILE A 158 5.80 -20.93 9.38
N ASN A 159 6.32 -21.67 10.36
CA ASN A 159 5.73 -21.76 11.70
C ASN A 159 6.74 -21.26 12.76
N SER A 160 6.40 -20.26 13.50
CA SER A 160 7.26 -19.52 14.43
C SER A 160 7.92 -20.35 15.57
N GLN A 161 7.51 -21.60 15.75
CA GLN A 161 8.01 -22.44 16.85
C GLN A 161 9.13 -23.42 16.46
N ALA A 162 9.51 -23.53 15.19
CA ALA A 162 10.36 -24.61 14.68
C ALA A 162 11.58 -24.17 13.83
N TYR A 163 11.94 -22.85 13.80
CA TYR A 163 12.89 -22.34 12.80
C TYR A 163 14.25 -21.99 13.33
N ASP A 164 15.18 -22.21 12.40
CA ASP A 164 16.43 -21.48 12.39
C ASP A 164 16.33 -20.22 11.49
N GLN A 165 17.36 -19.42 11.48
CA GLN A 165 17.45 -18.17 10.73
C GLN A 165 17.47 -18.41 9.21
N GLU A 166 17.94 -19.58 8.77
CA GLU A 166 18.02 -19.96 7.37
C GLU A 166 16.63 -20.19 6.76
N ASP A 167 15.75 -20.89 7.51
CA ASP A 167 14.37 -21.13 7.07
C ASP A 167 13.58 -19.82 6.94
N ALA A 168 13.74 -18.89 7.89
CA ALA A 168 13.09 -17.59 7.84
C ALA A 168 13.58 -16.75 6.64
N GLN A 169 14.87 -16.80 6.34
CA GLN A 169 15.46 -16.15 5.18
C GLN A 169 14.94 -16.75 3.87
N GLU A 170 14.84 -18.08 3.79
CA GLU A 170 14.28 -18.77 2.62
C GLU A 170 12.83 -18.37 2.40
N ALA A 171 11.99 -18.41 3.43
CA ALA A 171 10.57 -18.03 3.33
C ALA A 171 10.39 -16.57 2.87
N SER A 172 11.19 -15.66 3.39
CA SER A 172 11.17 -14.26 2.95
C SER A 172 11.59 -14.10 1.49
N ASN A 173 12.59 -14.84 1.03
CA ASN A 173 13.02 -14.83 -0.36
C ASN A 173 11.92 -15.38 -1.28
N GLU A 174 11.26 -16.47 -0.89
CA GLU A 174 10.14 -17.06 -1.63
C GLU A 174 8.96 -16.06 -1.72
N LEU A 175 8.65 -15.36 -0.63
CA LEU A 175 7.62 -14.32 -0.64
C LEU A 175 7.98 -13.17 -1.59
N LEU A 176 9.24 -12.72 -1.59
CA LEU A 176 9.70 -11.67 -2.50
C LEU A 176 9.59 -12.11 -3.96
N GLU A 177 9.97 -13.35 -4.28
CA GLU A 177 9.83 -13.89 -5.63
C GLU A 177 8.36 -14.03 -6.05
N ALA A 178 7.47 -14.44 -5.14
CA ALA A 178 6.03 -14.46 -5.39
C ALA A 178 5.50 -13.06 -5.75
N LYS A 179 5.87 -12.05 -4.96
CA LYS A 179 5.51 -10.64 -5.22
C LYS A 179 5.97 -10.15 -6.59
N LYS A 180 7.21 -10.48 -6.99
CA LYS A 180 7.74 -10.13 -8.32
C LYS A 180 6.94 -10.76 -9.46
N LEU A 181 6.59 -12.04 -9.32
CA LEU A 181 5.81 -12.76 -10.34
C LEU A 181 4.41 -12.18 -10.47
N VAL A 182 3.75 -11.87 -9.35
CA VAL A 182 2.42 -11.21 -9.34
C VAL A 182 2.48 -9.84 -9.99
N ALA A 183 3.50 -9.02 -9.66
CA ALA A 183 3.68 -7.70 -10.25
C ALA A 183 3.92 -7.78 -11.76
N GLN A 184 4.69 -8.77 -12.24
CA GLN A 184 4.91 -9.01 -13.66
C GLN A 184 3.62 -9.39 -14.38
N ALA A 185 2.87 -10.38 -13.86
CA ALA A 185 1.60 -10.79 -14.42
C ALA A 185 0.61 -9.61 -14.47
N ARG A 186 0.50 -8.84 -13.38
CA ARG A 186 -0.34 -7.64 -13.35
C ARG A 186 0.06 -6.62 -14.43
N LYS A 187 1.34 -6.35 -14.59
CA LYS A 187 1.83 -5.39 -15.59
C LYS A 187 1.50 -5.83 -17.02
N GLU A 188 1.64 -7.11 -17.32
CA GLU A 188 1.35 -7.69 -18.64
C GLU A 188 -0.15 -7.64 -18.96
N HIS A 189 -1.02 -7.86 -17.95
CA HIS A 189 -2.47 -7.91 -18.09
C HIS A 189 -3.18 -6.66 -17.56
N ILE A 190 -2.47 -5.55 -17.35
CA ILE A 190 -3.01 -4.39 -16.62
C ILE A 190 -4.31 -3.84 -17.22
N LYS A 191 -4.43 -3.79 -18.55
CA LYS A 191 -5.64 -3.28 -19.22
C LYS A 191 -6.82 -4.21 -19.04
N GLU A 192 -6.59 -5.52 -19.11
CA GLU A 192 -7.62 -6.54 -18.92
C GLU A 192 -8.15 -6.53 -17.50
N ILE A 193 -7.25 -6.51 -16.51
CA ILE A 193 -7.60 -6.43 -15.08
C ILE A 193 -8.41 -5.17 -14.80
N ARG A 194 -7.94 -4.01 -15.25
CA ARG A 194 -8.63 -2.74 -15.09
C ARG A 194 -10.03 -2.73 -15.73
N GLN A 195 -10.17 -3.36 -16.90
CA GLN A 195 -11.46 -3.45 -17.57
C GLN A 195 -12.45 -4.33 -16.79
N ILE A 196 -11.99 -5.46 -16.24
CA ILE A 196 -12.81 -6.33 -15.40
C ILE A 196 -13.25 -5.60 -14.13
N ASP A 197 -12.33 -4.91 -13.46
CA ASP A 197 -12.60 -4.16 -12.24
C ASP A 197 -13.60 -3.01 -12.49
N LEU A 198 -13.45 -2.27 -13.59
CA LEU A 198 -14.39 -1.22 -13.97
C LEU A 198 -15.77 -1.78 -14.28
N ASN A 199 -15.84 -2.86 -15.06
CA ASN A 199 -17.10 -3.51 -15.43
C ASN A 199 -17.82 -4.04 -14.18
N SER A 200 -17.11 -4.69 -13.27
CA SER A 200 -17.67 -5.18 -12.01
C SER A 200 -18.26 -4.05 -11.17
N CYS A 201 -17.52 -2.95 -11.00
CA CYS A 201 -17.96 -1.80 -10.25
C CYS A 201 -19.19 -1.13 -10.90
N ALA A 202 -19.20 -0.98 -12.24
CA ALA A 202 -20.30 -0.39 -12.98
C ALA A 202 -21.57 -1.28 -12.97
N ASN A 203 -21.40 -2.60 -13.12
CA ASN A 203 -22.50 -3.55 -13.04
C ASN A 203 -23.14 -3.55 -11.64
N PHE A 204 -22.31 -3.56 -10.59
CA PHE A 204 -22.79 -3.46 -9.23
C PHE A 204 -23.61 -2.18 -9.00
N PHE A 205 -23.12 -1.04 -9.50
CA PHE A 205 -23.88 0.20 -9.45
C PHE A 205 -25.23 0.07 -10.16
N ASN A 206 -25.24 -0.41 -11.39
CA ASN A 206 -26.46 -0.48 -12.21
C ASN A 206 -27.50 -1.43 -11.63
N GLU A 207 -27.06 -2.58 -11.11
CA GLU A 207 -27.97 -3.64 -10.64
C GLU A 207 -28.44 -3.43 -9.21
N ARG A 208 -27.59 -2.86 -8.35
CA ARG A 208 -27.84 -2.82 -6.90
C ARG A 208 -27.99 -1.41 -6.34
N VAL A 209 -27.25 -0.43 -6.85
CA VAL A 209 -27.11 0.89 -6.22
C VAL A 209 -27.97 1.97 -6.89
N ARG A 210 -28.07 1.96 -8.22
CA ARG A 210 -28.71 3.01 -9.03
C ARG A 210 -30.13 3.36 -8.58
N GLN A 211 -30.91 2.38 -8.13
CA GLN A 211 -32.27 2.61 -7.64
C GLN A 211 -32.35 3.50 -6.39
N TYR A 212 -31.26 3.61 -5.63
CA TYR A 212 -31.14 4.45 -4.43
C TYR A 212 -30.40 5.77 -4.68
N ALA A 213 -29.82 5.93 -5.87
CA ALA A 213 -29.08 7.12 -6.26
C ALA A 213 -30.03 8.25 -6.67
N LYS A 214 -29.67 9.49 -6.31
CA LYS A 214 -30.29 10.66 -6.90
C LYS A 214 -29.86 10.80 -8.36
N PRO A 215 -30.69 11.45 -9.24
CA PRO A 215 -30.32 11.62 -10.65
C PRO A 215 -28.91 12.22 -10.84
N SER A 216 -28.55 13.26 -10.07
CA SER A 216 -27.23 13.88 -10.13
C SER A 216 -26.08 12.97 -9.71
N GLU A 217 -26.33 12.02 -8.79
CA GLU A 217 -25.34 11.04 -8.35
C GLU A 217 -25.14 9.96 -9.42
N ALA A 218 -26.22 9.53 -10.07
CA ALA A 218 -26.16 8.60 -11.19
C ALA A 218 -25.40 9.21 -12.37
N ASP A 219 -25.69 10.47 -12.72
CA ASP A 219 -24.99 11.19 -13.78
C ASP A 219 -23.49 11.35 -13.44
N ALA A 220 -23.15 11.67 -12.19
CA ALA A 220 -21.76 11.79 -11.73
C ALA A 220 -21.02 10.46 -11.81
N PHE A 221 -21.69 9.35 -11.42
CA PHE A 221 -21.13 8.00 -11.53
C PHE A 221 -20.86 7.62 -13.00
N ASP A 222 -21.84 7.83 -13.89
CA ASP A 222 -21.72 7.53 -15.32
C ASP A 222 -20.61 8.33 -15.98
N ASN A 223 -20.44 9.61 -15.62
CA ASN A 223 -19.36 10.46 -16.14
C ASN A 223 -18.00 9.99 -15.65
N LEU A 224 -17.86 9.62 -14.38
CA LEU A 224 -16.62 9.09 -13.83
C LEU A 224 -16.26 7.72 -14.44
N THR A 225 -17.26 6.85 -14.67
CA THR A 225 -17.07 5.58 -15.39
C THR A 225 -16.49 5.80 -16.79
N LYS A 226 -17.01 6.79 -17.53
CA LYS A 226 -16.47 7.17 -18.84
C LYS A 226 -15.05 7.74 -18.76
N ALA A 227 -14.72 8.46 -17.68
CA ALA A 227 -13.36 8.94 -17.44
C ALA A 227 -12.40 7.78 -17.15
N ALA A 228 -12.79 6.85 -16.30
CA ALA A 228 -12.03 5.66 -15.98
C ALA A 228 -11.77 4.78 -17.22
N GLN A 229 -12.77 4.64 -18.12
CA GLN A 229 -12.57 3.92 -19.38
C GLN A 229 -11.48 4.59 -20.24
N ARG A 230 -11.48 5.92 -20.34
CA ARG A 230 -10.44 6.64 -21.08
C ARG A 230 -9.05 6.47 -20.46
N SER A 231 -8.97 6.35 -19.14
CA SER A 231 -7.72 6.07 -18.42
C SER A 231 -7.19 4.67 -18.73
N ILE A 232 -8.07 3.67 -18.85
CA ILE A 232 -7.68 2.31 -19.31
C ILE A 232 -7.10 2.37 -20.73
N ASP A 233 -7.80 3.05 -21.65
CA ASP A 233 -7.40 3.13 -23.06
C ASP A 233 -6.01 3.75 -23.22
N ARG A 234 -5.71 4.77 -22.40
CA ARG A 234 -4.43 5.52 -22.40
C ARG A 234 -3.36 4.90 -21.50
N ASN A 235 -3.70 3.85 -20.76
CA ASN A 235 -2.86 3.28 -19.70
C ASN A 235 -2.45 4.32 -18.64
N ASP A 236 -3.39 5.20 -18.27
CA ASP A 236 -3.18 6.27 -17.30
C ASP A 236 -3.22 5.72 -15.87
N PRO A 237 -2.23 6.02 -15.02
CA PRO A 237 -2.22 5.60 -13.61
C PRO A 237 -3.37 6.19 -12.77
N ASP A 238 -4.01 7.28 -13.22
CA ASP A 238 -5.16 7.88 -12.52
C ASP A 238 -6.39 6.96 -12.49
N PHE A 239 -6.40 5.87 -13.24
CA PHE A 239 -7.46 4.86 -13.21
C PHE A 239 -7.73 4.34 -11.79
N GLU A 240 -6.69 4.06 -11.01
CA GLU A 240 -6.84 3.49 -9.67
C GLU A 240 -7.57 4.46 -8.72
N ASN A 241 -7.29 5.75 -8.83
CA ASN A 241 -8.00 6.81 -8.08
C ASN A 241 -9.48 6.88 -8.51
N GLN A 242 -9.73 6.84 -9.80
CA GLN A 242 -11.08 6.89 -10.36
C GLN A 242 -11.90 5.66 -9.94
N LEU A 243 -11.30 4.47 -9.97
CA LEU A 243 -11.96 3.24 -9.51
C LEU A 243 -12.29 3.30 -8.01
N SER A 244 -11.35 3.80 -7.20
CA SER A 244 -11.57 4.01 -5.77
C SER A 244 -12.71 4.99 -5.50
N GLU A 245 -12.80 6.09 -6.27
CA GLU A 245 -13.90 7.05 -6.17
C GLU A 245 -15.24 6.43 -6.57
N LEU A 246 -15.28 5.61 -7.64
CA LEU A 246 -16.50 4.88 -8.05
C LEU A 246 -16.96 3.92 -6.95
N LYS A 247 -16.05 3.16 -6.33
CA LYS A 247 -16.36 2.28 -5.19
C LYS A 247 -16.87 3.09 -3.98
N GLY A 248 -16.25 4.23 -3.69
CA GLY A 248 -16.68 5.15 -2.64
C GLY A 248 -18.10 5.66 -2.87
N LYS A 249 -18.44 6.07 -4.10
CA LYS A 249 -19.81 6.51 -4.46
C LYS A 249 -20.85 5.40 -4.26
N ASN A 250 -20.53 4.17 -4.64
CA ASN A 250 -21.40 3.00 -4.37
C ASN A 250 -21.66 2.86 -2.87
N PHE A 251 -20.61 2.90 -2.06
CA PHE A 251 -20.70 2.77 -0.62
C PHE A 251 -21.49 3.91 0.01
N ASP A 252 -21.22 5.16 -0.35
CA ASP A 252 -21.90 6.35 0.20
C ASP A 252 -23.40 6.35 -0.06
N ILE A 253 -23.85 5.85 -1.24
CA ILE A 253 -25.25 5.74 -1.57
C ILE A 253 -25.92 4.63 -0.75
N LEU A 254 -25.28 3.47 -0.62
CA LEU A 254 -25.80 2.34 0.16
C LEU A 254 -25.80 2.62 1.66
N TRP A 255 -24.77 3.34 2.16
CA TRP A 255 -24.69 3.68 3.59
C TRP A 255 -25.87 4.53 4.09
N ARG A 256 -26.58 5.18 3.22
CA ARG A 256 -27.82 5.92 3.55
C ARG A 256 -29.07 5.03 3.67
N GLN A 257 -28.93 3.74 3.39
CA GLN A 257 -30.03 2.77 3.46
C GLN A 257 -29.96 2.01 4.79
N ASP A 258 -31.03 2.10 5.59
CA ASP A 258 -31.07 1.46 6.93
C ASP A 258 -30.77 -0.04 6.88
N TRP A 259 -31.27 -0.75 5.85
CA TRP A 259 -31.03 -2.17 5.68
C TRP A 259 -29.54 -2.50 5.47
N PHE A 260 -28.84 -1.67 4.72
CA PHE A 260 -27.41 -1.88 4.43
C PHE A 260 -26.55 -1.69 5.69
N VAL A 261 -26.88 -0.68 6.50
CA VAL A 261 -26.18 -0.43 7.77
C VAL A 261 -26.37 -1.60 8.72
N VAL A 262 -27.60 -2.15 8.82
CA VAL A 262 -27.88 -3.31 9.67
C VAL A 262 -27.13 -4.56 9.19
N ASP A 263 -27.15 -4.84 7.89
CA ASP A 263 -26.44 -5.99 7.33
C ASP A 263 -24.92 -5.86 7.50
N TRP A 264 -24.37 -4.66 7.34
CA TRP A 264 -22.96 -4.39 7.57
C TRP A 264 -22.53 -4.69 9.02
N PHE A 265 -23.31 -4.25 10.01
CA PHE A 265 -23.03 -4.55 11.42
C PHE A 265 -23.13 -6.04 11.73
N ASN A 266 -24.09 -6.75 11.11
CA ASN A 266 -24.25 -8.20 11.31
C ASN A 266 -23.10 -9.03 10.70
N MET A 267 -22.40 -8.52 9.68
CA MET A 267 -21.22 -9.18 9.10
C MET A 267 -19.95 -8.93 9.89
N MET A 268 -19.93 -7.94 10.80
CA MET A 268 -18.74 -7.59 11.61
C MET A 268 -18.74 -8.24 12.99
N ILE A 269 -19.81 -8.90 13.40
CA ILE A 269 -19.95 -9.66 14.64
C ILE A 269 -19.75 -11.16 14.36
#